data_734fc7abc78f7c65b3d3aa48f0beab59
#
_entry.id   734fc7abc78f7c65b3d3aa48f0beab59
#
_cell.length_a   1.000
_cell.length_b   1.000
_cell.length_c   1.000
_cell.angle_alpha   90.00
_cell.angle_beta   90.00
_cell.angle_gamma   90.00
#
_symmetry.space_group_name_H-M   'P 1'
#
loop_
_entity.id
_entity.type
_entity.pdbx_description
1 polymer ?
#
loop_
_entity_poly.entity_id
_entity_poly.type
_entity_poly.pdbx_seq_one_letter_code
_entity_poly.pdbx_strand_id
1 'polypeptide(L)'
;TISTQVLGGRALDVVWNLTLVGNIISANVPYGKLEEIRQLPGVEDAFVEQWYAPQTTEEADVVSPQTYISSGMTGAGLAWEQGYTGAGSRVAIIDTGTDTDHQSFDNGAFLYALKENAEEAGLSQEAYLASLNLLDVEELAAVLPQLNVHERSPQLTAEDLYLNEKLPFGYNYVDTNYFVNHDHDTQGSHGSHVAGIAAANDYIKNADGSFSPALDTAKMQGVAPDAQILTMKVFGNYGGAYDSDYMAAIEDAIVLGADAVNLSLGSANPGATRPSSEAYQAIMDNLTD
;
A
#
# COMPACT_ATOMS: atom_id res chain seq x y z
N THR A 1 -30.41 -10.79 -4.74
CA THR A 1 -31.59 -10.02 -4.24
C THR A 1 -31.66 -8.65 -4.88
N ILE A 2 -30.62 -7.80 -4.83
CA ILE A 2 -30.61 -6.46 -5.44
C ILE A 2 -30.92 -6.52 -6.94
N SER A 3 -30.22 -7.37 -7.69
CA SER A 3 -30.45 -7.56 -9.14
C SER A 3 -31.90 -7.87 -9.48
N THR A 4 -32.55 -8.75 -8.73
CA THR A 4 -33.90 -9.23 -9.03
C THR A 4 -34.98 -8.24 -8.55
N GLN A 5 -34.83 -7.72 -7.33
CA GLN A 5 -35.90 -6.94 -6.67
C GLN A 5 -35.82 -5.45 -7.00
N VAL A 6 -34.62 -4.93 -7.24
CA VAL A 6 -34.40 -3.47 -7.42
C VAL A 6 -34.02 -3.12 -8.86
N LEU A 7 -33.16 -3.95 -9.48
CA LEU A 7 -32.60 -3.65 -10.81
C LEU A 7 -33.38 -4.30 -11.97
N GLY A 8 -34.55 -4.91 -11.70
CA GLY A 8 -35.40 -5.54 -12.71
C GLY A 8 -34.72 -6.70 -13.46
N GLY A 9 -33.90 -7.47 -12.77
CA GLY A 9 -33.17 -8.63 -13.31
C GLY A 9 -31.83 -8.30 -13.95
N ARG A 10 -31.39 -7.03 -13.98
CA ARG A 10 -30.03 -6.68 -14.42
C ARG A 10 -29.01 -7.09 -13.34
N ALA A 11 -27.86 -7.58 -13.76
CA ALA A 11 -26.78 -7.90 -12.85
C ALA A 11 -26.36 -6.65 -12.05
N LEU A 12 -26.00 -6.83 -10.79
CA LEU A 12 -25.37 -5.79 -10.00
C LEU A 12 -23.93 -5.62 -10.54
N ASP A 13 -23.57 -4.38 -10.85
CA ASP A 13 -22.22 -4.03 -11.26
C ASP A 13 -21.35 -3.81 -10.01
N VAL A 14 -20.82 -4.92 -9.49
CA VAL A 14 -19.98 -4.93 -8.27
C VAL A 14 -18.59 -4.40 -8.61
N VAL A 15 -18.14 -3.43 -7.83
CA VAL A 15 -16.77 -2.89 -7.88
C VAL A 15 -15.90 -3.68 -6.92
N TRP A 16 -16.27 -3.73 -5.63
CA TRP A 16 -15.57 -4.48 -4.59
C TRP A 16 -16.55 -5.27 -3.72
N ASN A 17 -16.10 -6.43 -3.25
CA ASN A 17 -16.83 -7.26 -2.32
C ASN A 17 -15.97 -7.53 -1.09
N LEU A 18 -16.07 -6.65 -0.09
CA LEU A 18 -15.23 -6.65 1.10
C LEU A 18 -15.84 -7.56 2.16
N THR A 19 -15.06 -8.50 2.66
CA THR A 19 -15.54 -9.54 3.59
C THR A 19 -14.64 -9.72 4.82
N LEU A 20 -13.48 -9.09 4.86
CA LEU A 20 -12.51 -9.24 5.93
C LEU A 20 -12.59 -8.07 6.92
N VAL A 21 -12.47 -6.85 6.42
CA VAL A 21 -12.56 -5.62 7.25
C VAL A 21 -14.00 -5.19 7.49
N GLY A 22 -14.95 -5.69 6.69
CA GLY A 22 -16.37 -5.39 6.83
C GLY A 22 -17.21 -6.33 5.95
N ASN A 23 -18.52 -6.24 6.04
CA ASN A 23 -19.45 -6.92 5.13
C ASN A 23 -20.06 -5.88 4.19
N ILE A 24 -19.25 -5.42 3.22
CA ILE A 24 -19.54 -4.27 2.38
C ILE A 24 -19.46 -4.68 0.91
N ILE A 25 -20.45 -4.29 0.11
CA ILE A 25 -20.42 -4.39 -1.35
C ILE A 25 -20.40 -2.98 -1.93
N SER A 26 -19.34 -2.60 -2.60
CA SER A 26 -19.31 -1.43 -3.47
C SER A 26 -19.80 -1.81 -4.85
N ALA A 27 -20.74 -1.03 -5.40
CA ALA A 27 -21.35 -1.33 -6.68
C ALA A 27 -21.90 -0.09 -7.40
N ASN A 28 -21.87 -0.09 -8.72
CA ASN A 28 -22.49 0.94 -9.53
C ASN A 28 -24.00 0.69 -9.65
N VAL A 29 -24.78 1.58 -9.06
CA VAL A 29 -26.26 1.51 -9.12
C VAL A 29 -26.86 2.87 -9.50
N PRO A 30 -28.04 2.92 -10.15
CA PRO A 30 -28.71 4.20 -10.35
C PRO A 30 -29.04 4.85 -9.00
N TYR A 31 -28.67 6.11 -8.82
CA TYR A 31 -28.85 6.87 -7.57
C TYR A 31 -30.29 6.78 -7.02
N GLY A 32 -31.30 6.85 -7.91
CA GLY A 32 -32.72 6.74 -7.52
C GLY A 32 -33.14 5.37 -6.94
N LYS A 33 -32.24 4.37 -6.93
CA LYS A 33 -32.48 3.04 -6.38
C LYS A 33 -31.90 2.83 -4.97
N LEU A 34 -31.17 3.81 -4.46
CA LEU A 34 -30.49 3.71 -3.18
C LEU A 34 -31.45 3.39 -2.03
N GLU A 35 -32.60 4.11 -1.97
CA GLU A 35 -33.60 3.91 -0.92
C GLU A 35 -34.29 2.55 -1.02
N GLU A 36 -34.53 2.05 -2.24
CA GLU A 36 -35.08 0.71 -2.46
C GLU A 36 -34.11 -0.38 -1.99
N ILE A 37 -32.78 -0.17 -2.19
CA ILE A 37 -31.72 -1.08 -1.73
C ILE A 37 -31.66 -1.09 -0.20
N ARG A 38 -31.71 0.09 0.42
CA ARG A 38 -31.66 0.26 1.88
C ARG A 38 -32.77 -0.51 2.61
N GLN A 39 -33.92 -0.64 1.96
CA GLN A 39 -35.07 -1.35 2.54
C GLN A 39 -35.07 -2.87 2.32
N LEU A 40 -34.06 -3.42 1.65
CA LEU A 40 -33.98 -4.86 1.41
C LEU A 40 -33.61 -5.61 2.69
N PRO A 41 -34.24 -6.78 2.93
CA PRO A 41 -33.83 -7.65 4.03
C PRO A 41 -32.35 -8.06 3.90
N GLY A 42 -31.60 -7.86 4.97
CA GLY A 42 -30.17 -8.18 5.04
C GLY A 42 -29.25 -7.05 4.56
N VAL A 43 -29.80 -5.90 4.20
CA VAL A 43 -29.05 -4.65 4.01
C VAL A 43 -29.18 -3.84 5.28
N GLU A 44 -28.07 -3.50 5.92
CA GLU A 44 -28.03 -2.69 7.12
C GLU A 44 -28.16 -1.21 6.76
N ASP A 45 -27.36 -0.77 5.79
CA ASP A 45 -27.46 0.57 5.20
C ASP A 45 -27.04 0.52 3.72
N ALA A 46 -27.33 1.59 2.99
CA ALA A 46 -26.84 1.83 1.64
C ALA A 46 -26.63 3.35 1.45
N PHE A 47 -25.43 3.75 1.08
CA PHE A 47 -25.03 5.15 0.91
C PHE A 47 -24.15 5.31 -0.31
N VAL A 48 -23.98 6.57 -0.73
CA VAL A 48 -23.01 6.93 -1.77
C VAL A 48 -21.66 7.07 -1.11
N GLU A 49 -20.67 6.31 -1.59
CA GLU A 49 -19.31 6.42 -1.08
C GLU A 49 -18.68 7.78 -1.40
N GLN A 50 -17.70 8.17 -0.60
CA GLN A 50 -17.00 9.43 -0.75
C GLN A 50 -15.85 9.28 -1.75
N TRP A 51 -15.61 10.36 -2.49
CA TRP A 51 -14.46 10.51 -3.37
C TRP A 51 -13.45 11.48 -2.76
N TYR A 52 -12.17 11.13 -2.81
CA TYR A 52 -11.05 11.91 -2.29
C TYR A 52 -10.14 12.34 -3.44
N ALA A 53 -9.80 13.63 -3.47
CA ALA A 53 -8.75 14.13 -4.35
C ALA A 53 -7.37 13.80 -3.75
N PRO A 54 -6.36 13.54 -4.59
CA PRO A 54 -4.99 13.40 -4.10
C PRO A 54 -4.51 14.71 -3.46
N GLN A 55 -3.69 14.59 -2.42
CA GLN A 55 -3.02 15.74 -1.83
C GLN A 55 -1.95 16.22 -2.83
N THR A 56 -2.11 17.41 -3.39
CA THR A 56 -1.07 18.03 -4.20
C THR A 56 0.05 18.49 -3.29
N THR A 57 1.21 17.84 -3.35
CA THR A 57 2.44 18.43 -2.84
C THR A 57 2.85 19.52 -3.82
N GLU A 58 2.91 20.79 -3.37
CA GLU A 58 3.67 21.79 -4.11
C GLU A 58 5.11 21.28 -4.15
N GLU A 59 5.69 21.18 -5.35
CA GLU A 59 7.11 20.91 -5.51
C GLU A 59 7.89 22.07 -4.86
N ALA A 60 8.20 21.90 -3.58
CA ALA A 60 9.17 22.76 -2.95
C ALA A 60 10.54 22.35 -3.52
N ASP A 61 11.32 23.33 -4.01
CA ASP A 61 12.75 23.17 -4.26
C ASP A 61 13.45 22.79 -2.95
N VAL A 62 13.36 21.55 -2.53
CA VAL A 62 13.96 21.06 -1.30
C VAL A 62 15.45 20.83 -1.56
N VAL A 63 16.24 21.82 -1.26
CA VAL A 63 17.70 21.79 -1.38
C VAL A 63 18.37 20.86 -0.36
N SER A 64 17.61 20.37 0.66
CA SER A 64 18.14 19.48 1.70
C SER A 64 17.04 18.60 2.29
N PRO A 65 17.19 17.26 2.27
CA PRO A 65 16.25 16.36 2.90
C PRO A 65 16.14 16.61 4.41
N GLN A 66 14.92 16.88 4.88
CA GLN A 66 14.67 17.08 6.31
C GLN A 66 14.62 15.76 7.09
N THR A 67 14.50 14.62 6.41
CA THR A 67 14.39 13.27 6.98
C THR A 67 15.58 12.90 7.88
N TYR A 68 16.79 13.33 7.54
CA TYR A 68 17.98 13.12 8.36
C TYR A 68 17.85 13.73 9.76
N ILE A 69 17.26 14.93 9.87
CA ILE A 69 17.04 15.60 11.16
C ILE A 69 15.88 14.92 11.90
N SER A 70 14.81 14.57 11.19
CA SER A 70 13.62 13.95 11.76
C SER A 70 13.90 12.57 12.35
N SER A 71 14.73 11.74 11.72
CA SER A 71 15.11 10.43 12.23
C SER A 71 15.84 10.50 13.58
N GLY A 72 16.67 11.52 13.78
CA GLY A 72 17.30 11.81 15.08
C GLY A 72 16.29 12.22 16.14
N MET A 73 15.23 12.95 15.78
CA MET A 73 14.18 13.39 16.72
C MET A 73 13.20 12.26 17.07
N THR A 74 12.89 11.37 16.14
CA THR A 74 11.97 10.24 16.37
C THR A 74 12.60 9.07 17.10
N GLY A 75 13.94 9.05 17.23
CA GLY A 75 14.67 7.97 17.86
C GLY A 75 14.94 6.78 16.94
N ALA A 76 14.67 6.88 15.64
CA ALA A 76 14.92 5.80 14.66
C ALA A 76 16.38 5.34 14.70
N GLY A 77 17.34 6.27 14.82
CA GLY A 77 18.76 5.94 14.95
C GLY A 77 19.07 5.02 16.14
N LEU A 78 18.38 5.19 17.27
CA LEU A 78 18.56 4.31 18.43
C LEU A 78 18.02 2.90 18.18
N ALA A 79 16.98 2.76 17.36
CA ALA A 79 16.45 1.47 16.94
C ALA A 79 17.44 0.74 16.02
N TRP A 80 18.01 1.46 15.05
CA TRP A 80 19.02 0.91 14.13
C TRP A 80 20.28 0.44 14.88
N GLU A 81 20.79 1.23 15.85
CA GLU A 81 21.90 0.83 16.72
C GLU A 81 21.65 -0.47 17.50
N GLN A 82 20.39 -0.83 17.69
CA GLN A 82 19.98 -2.09 18.34
C GLN A 82 19.63 -3.20 17.34
N GLY A 83 19.84 -2.98 16.03
CA GLY A 83 19.55 -3.94 14.97
C GLY A 83 18.09 -3.97 14.51
N TYR A 84 17.24 -3.02 14.95
CA TYR A 84 15.86 -2.94 14.50
C TYR A 84 15.75 -2.08 13.22
N THR A 85 15.96 -2.72 12.08
CA THR A 85 15.95 -2.08 10.74
C THR A 85 14.69 -2.38 9.93
N GLY A 86 13.81 -3.23 10.45
CA GLY A 86 12.60 -3.69 9.76
C GLY A 86 12.81 -4.94 8.91
N ALA A 87 13.97 -5.60 8.98
CA ALA A 87 14.20 -6.82 8.23
C ALA A 87 13.17 -7.91 8.56
N GLY A 88 12.53 -8.46 7.53
CA GLY A 88 11.44 -9.43 7.64
C GLY A 88 10.05 -8.82 7.88
N SER A 89 9.94 -7.49 8.01
CA SER A 89 8.65 -6.80 8.13
C SER A 89 8.15 -6.32 6.77
N ARG A 90 6.83 -6.14 6.66
CA ARG A 90 6.12 -5.62 5.48
C ARG A 90 5.33 -4.37 5.81
N VAL A 91 5.53 -3.30 5.07
CA VAL A 91 4.79 -2.05 5.21
C VAL A 91 3.93 -1.82 3.97
N ALA A 92 2.63 -1.76 4.14
CA ALA A 92 1.72 -1.40 3.06
C ALA A 92 1.63 0.14 2.94
N ILE A 93 1.93 0.66 1.76
CA ILE A 93 1.80 2.09 1.43
C ILE A 93 0.60 2.24 0.50
N ILE A 94 -0.51 2.71 1.06
CA ILE A 94 -1.77 2.95 0.35
C ILE A 94 -1.86 4.43 0.01
N ASP A 95 -1.44 4.79 -1.22
CA ASP A 95 -1.21 6.17 -1.61
C ASP A 95 -1.32 6.39 -3.14
N THR A 96 -0.71 7.45 -3.67
CA THR A 96 -0.70 7.79 -5.10
C THR A 96 0.16 6.87 -5.96
N GLY A 97 0.83 5.90 -5.36
CA GLY A 97 1.78 4.99 -6.01
C GLY A 97 3.23 5.27 -5.61
N THR A 98 4.15 4.45 -6.10
CA THR A 98 5.57 4.52 -5.77
C THR A 98 6.40 4.51 -7.04
N ASP A 99 7.41 5.36 -7.12
CA ASP A 99 8.45 5.34 -8.15
C ASP A 99 9.37 4.14 -7.90
N THR A 100 9.04 3.03 -8.56
CA THR A 100 9.60 1.71 -8.27
C THR A 100 11.04 1.52 -8.75
N ASP A 101 11.54 2.40 -9.63
CA ASP A 101 12.91 2.43 -10.11
C ASP A 101 13.77 3.53 -9.47
N HIS A 102 13.22 4.25 -8.48
CA HIS A 102 13.98 5.22 -7.72
C HIS A 102 15.10 4.53 -6.92
N GLN A 103 16.30 5.16 -6.87
CA GLN A 103 17.48 4.62 -6.19
C GLN A 103 17.25 4.20 -4.72
N SER A 104 16.30 4.84 -4.04
CA SER A 104 15.97 4.54 -2.64
C SER A 104 15.23 3.22 -2.46
N PHE A 105 14.79 2.59 -3.55
CA PHE A 105 14.09 1.31 -3.57
C PHE A 105 14.83 0.27 -4.43
N ASP A 106 16.11 0.54 -4.80
CA ASP A 106 16.93 -0.39 -5.58
C ASP A 106 17.02 -1.74 -4.88
N ASN A 107 16.62 -2.79 -5.57
CA ASN A 107 16.58 -4.14 -5.03
C ASN A 107 17.97 -4.68 -4.68
N GLY A 108 18.99 -4.31 -5.45
CA GLY A 108 20.36 -4.70 -5.17
C GLY A 108 20.89 -4.10 -3.88
N ALA A 109 20.51 -2.83 -3.59
CA ALA A 109 20.86 -2.16 -2.34
C ALA A 109 20.15 -2.82 -1.15
N PHE A 110 18.88 -3.17 -1.28
CA PHE A 110 18.12 -3.90 -0.27
C PHE A 110 18.74 -5.27 0.04
N LEU A 111 19.05 -6.07 -0.97
CA LEU A 111 19.69 -7.37 -0.77
C LEU A 111 21.11 -7.25 -0.22
N TYR A 112 21.82 -6.16 -0.55
CA TYR A 112 23.13 -5.86 0.03
C TYR A 112 23.02 -5.59 1.53
N ALA A 113 22.04 -4.78 1.97
CA ALA A 113 21.78 -4.53 3.38
C ALA A 113 21.51 -5.84 4.16
N LEU A 114 20.64 -6.69 3.63
CA LEU A 114 20.33 -7.97 4.25
C LEU A 114 21.56 -8.91 4.32
N LYS A 115 22.48 -8.79 3.36
CA LYS A 115 23.76 -9.52 3.41
C LYS A 115 24.67 -8.99 4.51
N GLU A 116 24.81 -7.67 4.65
CA GLU A 116 25.58 -7.06 5.74
C GLU A 116 25.01 -7.47 7.11
N ASN A 117 23.68 -7.41 7.26
CA ASN A 117 22.99 -7.86 8.48
C ASN A 117 23.27 -9.35 8.78
N ALA A 118 23.32 -10.20 7.77
CA ALA A 118 23.68 -11.61 7.94
C ALA A 118 25.10 -11.79 8.46
N GLU A 119 26.06 -11.02 7.92
CA GLU A 119 27.47 -11.04 8.35
C GLU A 119 27.59 -10.58 9.81
N GLU A 120 26.88 -9.50 10.21
CA GLU A 120 26.83 -9.02 11.59
C GLU A 120 26.23 -10.06 12.55
N ALA A 121 25.19 -10.79 12.10
CA ALA A 121 24.58 -11.88 12.86
C ALA A 121 25.45 -13.15 12.90
N GLY A 122 26.55 -13.20 12.15
CA GLY A 122 27.40 -14.40 12.03
C GLY A 122 26.73 -15.55 11.28
N LEU A 123 25.81 -15.27 10.39
CA LEU A 123 25.07 -16.22 9.57
C LEU A 123 25.51 -16.16 8.11
N SER A 124 25.25 -17.23 7.34
CA SER A 124 25.28 -17.12 5.89
C SER A 124 24.06 -16.31 5.41
N GLN A 125 24.18 -15.60 4.30
CA GLN A 125 23.06 -14.84 3.71
C GLN A 125 21.83 -15.75 3.50
N GLU A 126 22.01 -16.98 3.00
CA GLU A 126 20.92 -17.93 2.80
C GLU A 126 20.20 -18.27 4.13
N ALA A 127 20.96 -18.54 5.20
CA ALA A 127 20.38 -18.84 6.50
C ALA A 127 19.68 -17.62 7.12
N TYR A 128 20.20 -16.42 6.89
CA TYR A 128 19.58 -15.19 7.36
C TYR A 128 18.27 -14.92 6.60
N LEU A 129 18.27 -14.94 5.27
CA LEU A 129 17.07 -14.76 4.47
C LEU A 129 15.99 -15.79 4.80
N ALA A 130 16.36 -17.04 4.99
CA ALA A 130 15.42 -18.10 5.41
C ALA A 130 14.84 -17.89 6.81
N SER A 131 15.48 -17.06 7.65
CA SER A 131 14.94 -16.69 8.97
C SER A 131 14.00 -15.50 8.94
N LEU A 132 13.99 -14.76 7.84
CA LEU A 132 13.10 -13.61 7.64
C LEU A 132 11.77 -14.07 7.04
N ASN A 133 10.72 -13.34 7.37
CA ASN A 133 9.40 -13.56 6.78
C ASN A 133 9.24 -12.66 5.55
N LEU A 134 10.06 -12.90 4.49
CA LEU A 134 9.95 -12.13 3.25
C LEU A 134 8.85 -12.72 2.36
N LEU A 135 7.99 -11.84 1.83
CA LEU A 135 7.06 -12.21 0.77
C LEU A 135 7.84 -12.42 -0.52
N ASP A 136 7.73 -13.58 -1.11
CA ASP A 136 8.26 -13.92 -2.43
C ASP A 136 7.12 -14.21 -3.42
N VAL A 137 7.47 -14.51 -4.67
CA VAL A 137 6.50 -14.74 -5.73
C VAL A 137 5.69 -16.03 -5.52
N GLU A 138 6.28 -17.07 -4.94
CA GLU A 138 5.61 -18.32 -4.63
C GLU A 138 4.58 -18.14 -3.52
N GLU A 139 4.92 -17.41 -2.47
CA GLU A 139 4.00 -17.08 -1.37
C GLU A 139 2.88 -16.17 -1.88
N LEU A 140 3.22 -15.16 -2.71
CA LEU A 140 2.22 -14.32 -3.35
C LEU A 140 1.25 -15.14 -4.22
N ALA A 141 1.76 -16.09 -5.01
CA ALA A 141 0.93 -16.97 -5.82
C ALA A 141 -0.03 -17.83 -4.98
N ALA A 142 0.41 -18.27 -3.81
CA ALA A 142 -0.40 -19.08 -2.90
C ALA A 142 -1.56 -18.29 -2.28
N VAL A 143 -1.36 -17.01 -2.00
CA VAL A 143 -2.40 -16.15 -1.39
C VAL A 143 -3.23 -15.37 -2.41
N LEU A 144 -2.75 -15.22 -3.64
CA LEU A 144 -3.42 -14.46 -4.71
C LEU A 144 -4.92 -14.76 -4.86
N PRO A 145 -5.40 -16.03 -4.82
CA PRO A 145 -6.83 -16.31 -4.92
C PRO A 145 -7.69 -15.73 -3.79
N GLN A 146 -7.08 -15.25 -2.70
CA GLN A 146 -7.75 -14.66 -1.55
C GLN A 146 -7.79 -13.13 -1.61
N LEU A 147 -7.03 -12.52 -2.55
CA LEU A 147 -6.95 -11.07 -2.70
C LEU A 147 -8.15 -10.53 -3.48
N ASN A 148 -8.61 -9.35 -3.12
CA ASN A 148 -9.59 -8.58 -3.88
C ASN A 148 -9.11 -8.31 -5.32
N VAL A 149 -7.81 -8.13 -5.49
CA VAL A 149 -7.13 -8.01 -6.79
C VAL A 149 -7.48 -9.17 -7.72
N HIS A 150 -7.49 -10.41 -7.23
CA HIS A 150 -7.79 -11.59 -8.06
C HIS A 150 -9.25 -11.62 -8.51
N GLU A 151 -10.18 -11.22 -7.65
CA GLU A 151 -11.59 -11.12 -8.02
C GLU A 151 -11.81 -10.05 -9.10
N ARG A 152 -11.13 -8.91 -8.94
CA ARG A 152 -11.26 -7.76 -9.83
C ARG A 152 -10.48 -7.89 -11.14
N SER A 153 -9.33 -8.54 -11.11
CA SER A 153 -8.39 -8.69 -12.23
C SER A 153 -7.91 -10.15 -12.35
N PRO A 154 -8.83 -11.11 -12.64
CA PRO A 154 -8.51 -12.55 -12.62
C PRO A 154 -7.51 -12.99 -13.68
N GLN A 155 -7.17 -12.10 -14.63
CA GLN A 155 -6.15 -12.35 -15.65
C GLN A 155 -4.73 -12.10 -15.16
N LEU A 156 -4.55 -11.39 -14.04
CA LEU A 156 -3.22 -11.10 -13.50
C LEU A 156 -2.69 -12.29 -12.69
N THR A 157 -1.41 -12.52 -12.83
CA THR A 157 -0.67 -13.56 -12.11
C THR A 157 0.15 -12.96 -10.98
N ALA A 158 0.73 -13.79 -10.14
CA ALA A 158 1.64 -13.31 -9.09
C ALA A 158 2.87 -12.60 -9.70
N GLU A 159 3.37 -13.09 -10.82
CA GLU A 159 4.51 -12.51 -11.52
C GLU A 159 4.19 -11.11 -12.10
N ASP A 160 2.93 -10.83 -12.45
CA ASP A 160 2.51 -9.49 -12.88
C ASP A 160 2.49 -8.49 -11.73
N LEU A 161 2.25 -8.96 -10.51
CA LEU A 161 2.10 -8.16 -9.29
C LEU A 161 3.37 -8.06 -8.46
N TYR A 162 4.31 -9.01 -8.64
CA TYR A 162 5.58 -9.05 -7.94
C TYR A 162 6.64 -8.25 -8.71
N LEU A 163 7.14 -7.18 -8.10
CA LEU A 163 8.18 -6.37 -8.75
C LEU A 163 9.59 -6.89 -8.45
N ASN A 164 9.91 -7.04 -7.17
CA ASN A 164 11.19 -7.54 -6.67
C ASN A 164 11.11 -7.80 -5.15
N GLU A 165 12.22 -8.19 -4.52
CA GLU A 165 12.26 -8.53 -3.09
C GLU A 165 12.01 -7.31 -2.19
N LYS A 166 12.37 -6.09 -2.59
CA LYS A 166 12.08 -4.85 -1.86
C LYS A 166 10.62 -4.45 -2.00
N LEU A 167 10.06 -4.66 -3.17
CA LEU A 167 8.71 -4.28 -3.58
C LEU A 167 7.95 -5.54 -4.04
N PRO A 168 7.59 -6.47 -3.13
CA PRO A 168 7.06 -7.77 -3.51
C PRO A 168 5.60 -7.76 -3.96
N PHE A 169 4.95 -6.61 -3.92
CA PHE A 169 3.58 -6.45 -4.40
C PHE A 169 3.32 -5.03 -4.92
N GLY A 170 2.65 -4.94 -6.08
CA GLY A 170 2.20 -3.69 -6.64
C GLY A 170 0.89 -3.81 -7.39
N TYR A 171 -0.13 -3.01 -7.01
CA TYR A 171 -1.41 -2.95 -7.72
C TYR A 171 -2.07 -1.57 -7.62
N ASN A 172 -2.74 -1.16 -8.71
CA ASN A 172 -3.53 0.05 -8.81
C ASN A 172 -5.02 -0.31 -8.70
N TYR A 173 -5.61 -0.06 -7.56
CA TYR A 173 -6.98 -0.45 -7.21
C TYR A 173 -8.04 0.36 -7.98
N VAL A 174 -7.71 1.59 -8.37
CA VAL A 174 -8.64 2.46 -9.11
C VAL A 174 -8.71 2.08 -10.58
N ASP A 175 -7.55 1.96 -11.23
CA ASP A 175 -7.47 1.64 -12.67
C ASP A 175 -7.43 0.13 -12.94
N THR A 176 -7.43 -0.71 -11.90
CA THR A 176 -7.46 -2.18 -11.96
C THR A 176 -6.35 -2.78 -12.82
N ASN A 177 -5.11 -2.38 -12.55
CA ASN A 177 -3.91 -2.83 -13.25
C ASN A 177 -2.68 -2.82 -12.32
N TYR A 178 -1.50 -3.23 -12.84
CA TYR A 178 -0.25 -3.31 -12.08
C TYR A 178 0.66 -2.08 -12.25
N PHE A 179 0.19 -1.00 -12.90
CA PHE A 179 0.97 0.24 -13.02
C PHE A 179 0.88 1.06 -11.74
N VAL A 180 1.88 0.94 -10.89
CA VAL A 180 1.91 1.55 -9.56
C VAL A 180 2.81 2.78 -9.45
N ASN A 181 3.60 3.09 -10.48
CA ASN A 181 4.35 4.34 -10.54
C ASN A 181 3.45 5.51 -10.99
N HIS A 182 3.99 6.72 -10.91
CA HIS A 182 3.29 7.94 -11.32
C HIS A 182 3.67 8.45 -12.71
N ASP A 183 4.43 7.68 -13.50
CA ASP A 183 4.89 8.08 -14.82
C ASP A 183 3.77 8.19 -15.85
N HIS A 184 2.65 7.55 -15.58
CA HIS A 184 1.51 7.47 -16.50
C HIS A 184 0.31 8.29 -16.06
N ASP A 185 0.43 9.07 -14.98
CA ASP A 185 -0.66 9.86 -14.44
C ASP A 185 -0.19 11.23 -13.91
N THR A 186 -1.12 11.99 -13.36
CA THR A 186 -0.86 13.34 -12.82
C THR A 186 -0.97 13.39 -11.30
N GLN A 187 -0.89 12.24 -10.61
CA GLN A 187 -1.10 12.16 -9.15
C GLN A 187 0.11 12.63 -8.34
N GLY A 188 1.26 12.79 -9.00
CA GLY A 188 2.48 13.26 -8.37
C GLY A 188 3.18 12.20 -7.51
N SER A 189 4.25 12.62 -6.84
CA SER A 189 5.20 11.76 -6.14
C SER A 189 4.91 11.55 -4.65
N HIS A 190 3.70 11.91 -4.17
CA HIS A 190 3.38 11.85 -2.74
C HIS A 190 3.60 10.45 -2.14
N GLY A 191 3.08 9.39 -2.77
CA GLY A 191 3.27 8.02 -2.30
C GLY A 191 4.73 7.57 -2.32
N SER A 192 5.53 7.99 -3.32
CA SER A 192 6.98 7.74 -3.34
C SER A 192 7.69 8.39 -2.16
N HIS A 193 7.29 9.63 -1.80
CA HIS A 193 7.82 10.33 -0.66
C HIS A 193 7.45 9.64 0.65
N VAL A 194 6.20 9.24 0.80
CA VAL A 194 5.70 8.49 1.97
C VAL A 194 6.42 7.14 2.11
N ALA A 195 6.54 6.37 1.02
CA ALA A 195 7.29 5.11 0.98
C ALA A 195 8.76 5.31 1.38
N GLY A 196 9.37 6.41 0.91
CA GLY A 196 10.74 6.76 1.26
C GLY A 196 10.92 7.05 2.74
N ILE A 197 10.02 7.81 3.36
CA ILE A 197 10.06 8.07 4.81
C ILE A 197 9.90 6.76 5.60
N ALA A 198 9.02 5.87 5.16
CA ALA A 198 8.79 4.61 5.84
C ALA A 198 9.97 3.65 5.70
N ALA A 199 10.45 3.41 4.47
CA ALA A 199 11.33 2.29 4.20
C ALA A 199 12.32 2.50 3.04
N ALA A 200 12.81 3.74 2.77
CA ALA A 200 13.92 3.92 1.85
C ALA A 200 15.15 3.12 2.33
N ASN A 201 15.85 2.48 1.41
CA ASN A 201 17.03 1.67 1.69
C ASN A 201 18.10 2.46 2.48
N ASP A 202 18.84 1.77 3.32
CA ASP A 202 20.00 2.31 4.05
C ASP A 202 21.30 2.33 3.23
N TYR A 203 21.29 1.72 2.03
CA TYR A 203 22.37 1.80 1.05
C TYR A 203 21.87 2.35 -0.29
N ILE A 204 22.80 3.00 -0.99
CA ILE A 204 22.61 3.48 -2.37
C ILE A 204 23.63 2.79 -3.27
N LYS A 205 23.16 2.30 -4.40
CA LYS A 205 23.99 1.70 -5.45
C LYS A 205 24.74 2.78 -6.22
N ASN A 206 26.06 2.70 -6.25
CA ASN A 206 26.94 3.61 -6.98
C ASN A 206 27.00 3.24 -8.47
N ALA A 207 27.48 4.18 -9.28
CA ALA A 207 27.65 3.96 -10.73
C ALA A 207 28.63 2.83 -11.08
N ASP A 208 29.58 2.51 -10.20
CA ASP A 208 30.52 1.40 -10.36
C ASP A 208 29.98 0.05 -9.86
N GLY A 209 28.73 0.03 -9.38
CA GLY A 209 28.05 -1.15 -8.86
C GLY A 209 28.34 -1.46 -7.39
N SER A 210 29.18 -0.67 -6.72
CA SER A 210 29.36 -0.75 -5.27
C SER A 210 28.19 -0.10 -4.52
N PHE A 211 28.14 -0.27 -3.20
CA PHE A 211 27.11 0.32 -2.35
C PHE A 211 27.73 1.26 -1.32
N SER A 212 27.03 2.33 -0.99
CA SER A 212 27.43 3.31 0.03
C SER A 212 26.25 3.58 0.98
N PRO A 213 26.52 3.88 2.27
CA PRO A 213 25.45 4.24 3.19
C PRO A 213 24.62 5.43 2.67
N ALA A 214 23.31 5.29 2.69
CA ALA A 214 22.38 6.29 2.17
C ALA A 214 22.45 7.62 2.95
N LEU A 215 22.67 7.57 4.27
CA LEU A 215 22.84 8.75 5.10
C LEU A 215 24.07 9.57 4.72
N ASP A 216 25.13 8.92 4.22
CA ASP A 216 26.36 9.61 3.82
C ASP A 216 26.24 10.25 2.43
N THR A 217 25.50 9.59 1.52
CA THR A 217 25.38 9.98 0.11
C THR A 217 24.11 10.79 -0.17
N ALA A 218 22.94 10.22 0.08
CA ALA A 218 21.65 10.83 -0.22
C ALA A 218 21.06 11.65 0.94
N LYS A 219 21.67 11.57 2.13
CA LYS A 219 21.17 12.22 3.37
C LYS A 219 19.74 11.80 3.73
N MET A 220 19.33 10.62 3.29
CA MET A 220 17.99 10.09 3.47
C MET A 220 18.06 8.58 3.67
N GLN A 221 17.27 8.08 4.60
CA GLN A 221 17.03 6.67 4.89
C GLN A 221 15.64 6.55 5.49
N GLY A 222 14.93 5.47 5.20
CA GLY A 222 13.63 5.17 5.82
C GLY A 222 13.76 4.81 7.30
N VAL A 223 12.65 4.89 8.02
CA VAL A 223 12.60 4.48 9.44
C VAL A 223 12.84 2.97 9.58
N ALA A 224 12.32 2.18 8.64
CA ALA A 224 12.50 0.73 8.54
C ALA A 224 13.14 0.35 7.19
N PRO A 225 14.45 0.64 6.97
CA PRO A 225 15.07 0.56 5.65
C PRO A 225 15.11 -0.86 5.08
N ASP A 226 15.10 -1.89 5.94
CA ASP A 226 15.10 -3.29 5.55
C ASP A 226 13.70 -3.93 5.49
N ALA A 227 12.64 -3.14 5.65
CA ALA A 227 11.28 -3.62 5.44
C ALA A 227 10.96 -3.75 3.94
N GLN A 228 10.12 -4.72 3.59
CA GLN A 228 9.47 -4.79 2.29
C GLN A 228 8.34 -3.77 2.20
N ILE A 229 8.08 -3.25 1.00
CA ILE A 229 7.01 -2.28 0.73
C ILE A 229 5.96 -2.93 -0.17
N LEU A 230 4.72 -3.01 0.29
CA LEU A 230 3.58 -3.34 -0.55
C LEU A 230 3.04 -2.05 -1.15
N THR A 231 3.20 -1.89 -2.47
CA THR A 231 2.81 -0.67 -3.18
C THR A 231 1.35 -0.76 -3.62
N MET A 232 0.46 -0.09 -2.88
CA MET A 232 -0.98 -0.14 -3.08
C MET A 232 -1.50 1.22 -3.54
N LYS A 233 -1.61 1.38 -4.87
CA LYS A 233 -2.02 2.64 -5.48
C LYS A 233 -3.55 2.76 -5.46
N VAL A 234 -4.06 3.81 -4.81
CA VAL A 234 -5.50 4.11 -4.70
C VAL A 234 -5.90 5.45 -5.31
N PHE A 235 -4.99 6.12 -6.00
CA PHE A 235 -5.29 7.28 -6.83
C PHE A 235 -4.93 6.95 -8.28
N GLY A 236 -5.94 6.90 -9.13
CA GLY A 236 -5.81 6.46 -10.51
C GLY A 236 -5.49 7.60 -11.49
N ASN A 237 -5.43 7.24 -12.77
CA ASN A 237 -5.09 8.15 -13.88
C ASN A 237 -5.99 9.40 -13.97
N TYR A 238 -7.26 9.27 -13.60
CA TYR A 238 -8.27 10.32 -13.79
C TYR A 238 -8.74 10.96 -12.48
N GLY A 239 -8.04 10.77 -11.40
CA GLY A 239 -8.37 11.43 -10.16
C GLY A 239 -8.34 10.52 -8.94
N GLY A 240 -9.18 10.83 -7.97
CA GLY A 240 -9.07 10.38 -6.62
C GLY A 240 -9.46 8.94 -6.32
N ALA A 241 -9.41 8.65 -5.04
CA ALA A 241 -9.80 7.39 -4.44
C ALA A 241 -11.27 7.43 -4.02
N TYR A 242 -11.96 6.30 -4.12
CA TYR A 242 -13.19 6.04 -3.40
C TYR A 242 -12.91 5.29 -2.10
N ASP A 243 -13.84 5.38 -1.15
CA ASP A 243 -13.75 4.64 0.13
C ASP A 243 -13.45 3.16 -0.09
N SER A 244 -14.12 2.52 -1.05
CA SER A 244 -13.98 1.10 -1.32
C SER A 244 -12.64 0.71 -1.93
N ASP A 245 -11.94 1.60 -2.63
CA ASP A 245 -10.63 1.30 -3.23
C ASP A 245 -9.56 1.13 -2.15
N TYR A 246 -9.48 2.06 -1.18
CA TYR A 246 -8.50 1.90 -0.10
C TYR A 246 -8.91 0.82 0.91
N MET A 247 -10.21 0.55 1.09
CA MET A 247 -10.66 -0.57 1.91
C MET A 247 -10.25 -1.91 1.30
N ALA A 248 -10.39 -2.08 -0.02
CA ALA A 248 -9.90 -3.27 -0.72
C ALA A 248 -8.38 -3.43 -0.58
N ALA A 249 -7.64 -2.33 -0.66
CA ALA A 249 -6.19 -2.33 -0.43
C ALA A 249 -5.83 -2.74 1.01
N ILE A 250 -6.60 -2.31 2.02
CA ILE A 250 -6.41 -2.73 3.43
C ILE A 250 -6.65 -4.23 3.59
N GLU A 251 -7.74 -4.77 3.02
CA GLU A 251 -7.99 -6.23 3.08
C GLU A 251 -6.85 -7.03 2.46
N ASP A 252 -6.39 -6.61 1.27
CA ASP A 252 -5.28 -7.27 0.60
C ASP A 252 -3.96 -7.14 1.40
N ALA A 253 -3.73 -5.99 2.05
CA ALA A 253 -2.57 -5.81 2.93
C ALA A 253 -2.58 -6.80 4.10
N ILE A 254 -3.74 -7.06 4.70
CA ILE A 254 -3.91 -8.05 5.78
C ILE A 254 -3.59 -9.45 5.25
N VAL A 255 -4.16 -9.85 4.11
CA VAL A 255 -3.93 -11.17 3.50
C VAL A 255 -2.46 -11.36 3.11
N LEU A 256 -1.80 -10.28 2.65
CA LEU A 256 -0.37 -10.26 2.33
C LEU A 256 0.54 -10.21 3.58
N GLY A 257 -0.04 -10.19 4.78
CA GLY A 257 0.69 -10.19 6.04
C GLY A 257 1.47 -8.91 6.31
N ALA A 258 0.90 -7.75 5.99
CA ALA A 258 1.49 -6.47 6.34
C ALA A 258 1.54 -6.28 7.86
N ASP A 259 2.71 -5.89 8.39
CA ASP A 259 2.90 -5.57 9.81
C ASP A 259 2.42 -4.15 10.13
N ALA A 260 2.42 -3.28 9.13
CA ALA A 260 1.95 -1.90 9.25
C ALA A 260 1.32 -1.42 7.95
N VAL A 261 0.30 -0.58 8.07
CA VAL A 261 -0.37 0.08 6.95
C VAL A 261 -0.24 1.59 7.11
N ASN A 262 0.25 2.26 6.07
CA ASN A 262 0.25 3.71 5.99
C ASN A 262 -0.86 4.21 5.07
N LEU A 263 -1.68 5.11 5.59
CA LEU A 263 -2.76 5.80 4.90
C LEU A 263 -2.55 7.31 5.06
N SER A 264 -1.66 7.89 4.22
CA SER A 264 -1.43 9.35 4.20
C SER A 264 -2.49 10.06 3.38
N LEU A 265 -3.75 9.74 3.65
CA LEU A 265 -4.94 10.22 2.96
C LEU A 265 -5.76 11.10 3.90
N GLY A 266 -6.53 12.03 3.32
CA GLY A 266 -7.40 12.86 4.12
C GLY A 266 -8.43 13.62 3.28
N SER A 267 -9.49 14.11 3.93
CA SER A 267 -10.46 15.00 3.34
C SER A 267 -10.37 16.39 3.96
N ALA A 268 -10.36 17.41 3.13
CA ALA A 268 -10.45 18.81 3.57
C ALA A 268 -11.83 19.16 4.14
N ASN A 269 -12.83 18.30 4.00
CA ASN A 269 -14.18 18.48 4.53
C ASN A 269 -14.41 17.66 5.80
N PRO A 270 -14.14 18.19 6.98
CA PRO A 270 -14.35 17.50 8.27
C PRO A 270 -15.83 17.41 8.65
N GLY A 271 -16.68 16.95 7.80
CA GLY A 271 -18.13 16.82 8.00
C GLY A 271 -18.76 15.91 6.97
N ALA A 272 -17.94 15.36 6.11
CA ALA A 272 -18.39 14.44 5.10
C ALA A 272 -18.78 13.11 5.74
N THR A 273 -20.06 12.92 5.82
CA THR A 273 -20.85 11.69 5.90
C THR A 273 -20.58 10.73 7.07
N ARG A 274 -21.43 10.79 8.06
CA ARG A 274 -21.57 9.79 9.12
C ARG A 274 -21.53 8.31 8.65
N PRO A 275 -22.19 7.90 7.54
CA PRO A 275 -22.20 6.50 7.15
C PRO A 275 -20.82 5.96 6.76
N SER A 276 -20.02 6.69 5.98
CA SER A 276 -18.67 6.24 5.63
C SER A 276 -17.73 6.24 6.83
N SER A 277 -17.88 7.17 7.77
CA SER A 277 -17.08 7.19 9.00
C SER A 277 -17.45 6.05 9.97
N GLU A 278 -18.69 5.59 9.99
CA GLU A 278 -19.11 4.42 10.78
C GLU A 278 -18.58 3.12 10.17
N ALA A 279 -18.65 2.97 8.84
CA ALA A 279 -18.05 1.84 8.14
C ALA A 279 -16.52 1.80 8.34
N TYR A 280 -15.86 2.95 8.24
CA TYR A 280 -14.42 3.08 8.49
C TYR A 280 -14.06 2.72 9.93
N GLN A 281 -14.86 3.16 10.92
CA GLN A 281 -14.63 2.81 12.32
C GLN A 281 -14.77 1.29 12.54
N ALA A 282 -15.75 0.64 11.92
CA ALA A 282 -15.91 -0.81 12.00
C ALA A 282 -14.69 -1.56 11.42
N ILE A 283 -14.08 -1.02 10.34
CA ILE A 283 -12.82 -1.55 9.79
C ILE A 283 -11.70 -1.40 10.81
N MET A 284 -11.54 -0.23 11.39
CA MET A 284 -10.49 0.03 12.39
C MET A 284 -10.67 -0.84 13.63
N ASP A 285 -11.90 -1.07 14.05
CA ASP A 285 -12.21 -1.97 15.16
C ASP A 285 -11.83 -3.43 14.83
N ASN A 286 -12.08 -3.87 13.61
CA ASN A 286 -11.69 -5.22 13.16
C ASN A 286 -10.16 -5.40 12.96
N LEU A 287 -9.42 -4.31 12.73
CA LEU A 287 -7.96 -4.35 12.60
C LEU A 287 -7.24 -4.44 13.96
N THR A 288 -7.92 -4.15 15.04
CA THR A 288 -7.34 -4.13 16.39
C THR A 288 -7.60 -5.41 17.20
N ASP A 289 -8.46 -6.28 16.73
CA ASP A 289 -8.78 -7.59 17.30
C ASP A 289 -8.00 -8.73 16.62
#